data_a180b455abb36ba276b247d2fefda214
#
_entry.id   a180b455abb36ba276b247d2fefda214
#
_cell.length_a   1.000
_cell.length_b   1.000
_cell.length_c   1.000
_cell.angle_alpha   90.00
_cell.angle_beta   90.00
_cell.angle_gamma   90.00
#
_symmetry.space_group_name_H-M   'P 1'
#
loop_
_entity.id
_entity.type
_entity.pdbx_description
1 polymer ?
#
loop_
_entity_poly.entity_id
_entity_poly.type
_entity_poly.pdbx_seq_one_letter_code
_entity_poly.pdbx_strand_id
1 'polypeptide(L)'
;MCFFRHLISPHVEGTSNKGNEKGTLLYGNMQKGVFLSFLFRYNKKKTVFTQLFVPQASQSSQDRRAEPEVRLAVPSAQSACGMEDFMKLLIVVDMQNDFVTGSLGTKEAQAIVENVVCKIKETPAEQIYVTQDTHPEQYLQTKEGLHLPVAHCIEGTNGHCLCPAVEQALKEKQVDAARKIQKPTFGSMELIEKLRSDEKIVADSNLQIELVGLCTGICVLSNAILCKAAFPEADVIVDAAACACVTPASHDTALAAMKLCQIEVEKEGKEPWRN
;
A
#
# COMPACT_ATOMS: atom_id res chain seq x y z
N MET A 1 9.86 -4.29 -24.32
CA MET A 1 10.43 -2.95 -24.53
C MET A 1 10.30 -2.56 -26.01
N CYS A 2 9.09 -2.47 -26.55
CA CYS A 2 8.87 -2.11 -27.95
C CYS A 2 7.36 -1.91 -28.24
N PHE A 3 6.69 -0.92 -27.61
CA PHE A 3 5.33 -0.51 -28.06
C PHE A 3 4.94 0.93 -27.68
N PHE A 4 5.86 1.73 -27.12
CA PHE A 4 5.53 3.11 -26.68
C PHE A 4 6.26 4.22 -27.48
N ARG A 5 6.77 3.94 -28.68
CA ARG A 5 7.62 4.92 -29.41
C ARG A 5 6.96 5.67 -30.57
N HIS A 6 5.64 5.58 -30.76
CA HIS A 6 5.02 6.21 -31.97
C HIS A 6 3.80 7.10 -31.72
N LEU A 7 3.64 7.72 -30.56
CA LEU A 7 2.47 8.58 -30.31
C LEU A 7 2.75 9.93 -29.61
N ILE A 8 3.98 10.40 -29.57
CA ILE A 8 4.24 11.75 -29.03
C ILE A 8 5.22 12.49 -29.94
N SER A 9 4.68 13.30 -30.87
CA SER A 9 5.41 14.44 -31.43
C SER A 9 5.00 15.67 -30.61
N PRO A 10 5.93 16.37 -29.95
CA PRO A 10 5.57 17.48 -29.08
C PRO A 10 5.58 18.79 -29.85
N HIS A 11 4.45 19.45 -29.98
CA HIS A 11 4.43 20.90 -30.00
C HIS A 11 3.96 21.37 -28.63
N VAL A 12 4.92 21.73 -27.80
CA VAL A 12 4.68 22.31 -26.47
C VAL A 12 4.90 23.78 -26.56
N GLU A 13 3.86 24.59 -26.51
CA GLU A 13 3.96 26.01 -26.14
C GLU A 13 3.64 26.08 -24.63
N GLY A 14 4.70 26.11 -23.83
CA GLY A 14 4.60 26.23 -22.38
C GLY A 14 4.91 27.67 -21.96
N THR A 15 3.96 28.40 -21.43
CA THR A 15 4.22 29.58 -20.63
C THR A 15 4.42 29.19 -19.16
N SER A 16 5.69 29.21 -18.73
CA SER A 16 6.07 29.05 -17.35
C SER A 16 5.91 30.37 -16.59
N ASN A 17 4.99 30.45 -15.67
CA ASN A 17 4.90 31.54 -14.72
C ASN A 17 5.40 31.03 -13.35
N LYS A 18 6.59 31.46 -12.96
CA LYS A 18 7.17 31.20 -11.64
C LYS A 18 6.45 32.04 -10.59
N GLY A 19 5.72 31.40 -9.73
CA GLY A 19 5.21 32.05 -8.51
C GLY A 19 3.78 31.71 -8.17
N ASN A 20 3.49 30.45 -7.90
CA ASN A 20 2.45 30.00 -6.98
C ASN A 20 2.41 28.47 -6.96
N GLU A 21 2.16 27.90 -5.78
CA GLU A 21 2.15 26.43 -5.52
C GLU A 21 0.98 25.67 -6.19
N LYS A 22 0.37 26.21 -7.25
CA LYS A 22 -0.69 25.60 -8.04
C LYS A 22 -0.34 25.72 -9.52
N GLY A 23 0.14 24.65 -10.11
CA GLY A 23 0.40 24.58 -11.55
C GLY A 23 -0.85 24.12 -12.32
N THR A 24 -1.19 24.86 -13.38
CA THR A 24 -2.22 24.42 -14.34
C THR A 24 -1.52 24.12 -15.65
N LEU A 25 -1.64 22.88 -16.14
CA LEU A 25 -1.13 22.48 -17.45
C LEU A 25 -2.30 22.22 -18.39
N LEU A 26 -2.32 22.87 -19.54
CA LEU A 26 -3.32 22.64 -20.59
C LEU A 26 -2.71 21.77 -21.68
N TYR A 27 -3.29 20.63 -21.96
CA TYR A 27 -2.96 19.79 -23.11
C TYR A 27 -4.14 19.79 -24.08
N GLY A 28 -3.88 20.10 -25.34
CA GLY A 28 -4.88 20.00 -26.41
C GLY A 28 -4.38 19.06 -27.50
N ASN A 29 -5.24 18.16 -27.97
CA ASN A 29 -4.97 17.35 -29.15
C ASN A 29 -6.16 17.40 -30.11
N MET A 30 -5.89 17.63 -31.40
CA MET A 30 -6.92 17.68 -32.44
C MET A 30 -6.93 16.34 -33.18
N GLN A 31 -7.96 15.54 -32.98
CA GLN A 31 -8.30 14.42 -33.83
C GLN A 31 -9.74 14.52 -34.32
N LYS A 32 -9.93 14.47 -35.63
CA LYS A 32 -11.24 14.43 -36.31
C LYS A 32 -12.17 15.62 -35.97
N GLY A 33 -11.63 16.86 -35.92
CA GLY A 33 -12.47 18.06 -35.80
C GLY A 33 -13.08 18.34 -34.43
N VAL A 34 -12.63 17.63 -33.40
CA VAL A 34 -13.04 17.86 -32.00
C VAL A 34 -11.83 18.31 -31.20
N PHE A 35 -11.93 19.48 -30.55
CA PHE A 35 -10.88 19.99 -29.67
C PHE A 35 -11.13 19.44 -28.27
N LEU A 36 -10.24 18.55 -27.79
CA LEU A 36 -10.26 18.08 -26.40
C LEU A 36 -9.24 18.88 -25.60
N SER A 37 -9.71 19.70 -24.68
CA SER A 37 -8.86 20.41 -23.72
C SER A 37 -8.85 19.66 -22.39
N PHE A 38 -7.66 19.34 -21.91
CA PHE A 38 -7.48 18.75 -20.59
C PHE A 38 -6.92 19.79 -19.64
N LEU A 39 -7.64 20.05 -18.57
CA LEU A 39 -7.19 20.94 -17.51
C LEU A 39 -6.60 20.10 -16.35
N PHE A 40 -5.30 20.21 -16.14
CA PHE A 40 -4.64 19.57 -15.00
C PHE A 40 -4.49 20.60 -13.87
N ARG A 41 -5.18 20.37 -12.77
CA ARG A 41 -4.93 21.10 -11.52
C ARG A 41 -4.13 20.22 -10.58
N TYR A 42 -2.90 20.62 -10.31
CA TYR A 42 -2.05 19.99 -9.33
C TYR A 42 -2.25 20.64 -7.95
N ASN A 43 -2.61 19.87 -6.96
CA ASN A 43 -2.58 20.28 -5.55
C ASN A 43 -1.80 19.22 -4.79
N LYS A 44 -0.92 19.63 -3.87
CA LYS A 44 0.03 18.77 -3.11
C LYS A 44 -0.57 17.50 -2.47
N LYS A 45 -1.90 17.30 -2.53
CA LYS A 45 -2.56 16.15 -1.91
C LYS A 45 -3.47 15.31 -2.80
N LYS A 46 -3.88 15.77 -4.01
CA LYS A 46 -4.66 14.94 -4.96
C LYS A 46 -4.60 15.53 -6.37
N THR A 47 -4.39 14.68 -7.38
CA THR A 47 -4.60 15.03 -8.80
C THR A 47 -6.03 14.70 -9.15
N VAL A 48 -6.85 15.70 -9.44
CA VAL A 48 -8.24 15.49 -9.88
C VAL A 48 -8.30 15.56 -11.40
N PHE A 49 -8.75 14.50 -12.04
CA PHE A 49 -9.06 14.45 -13.46
C PHE A 49 -10.45 15.04 -13.70
N THR A 50 -10.54 16.13 -14.45
CA THR A 50 -11.83 16.65 -14.91
C THR A 50 -11.82 16.72 -16.43
N GLN A 51 -12.63 15.89 -17.07
CA GLN A 51 -12.83 15.93 -18.52
C GLN A 51 -13.94 16.95 -18.82
N LEU A 52 -13.56 18.04 -19.50
CA LEU A 52 -14.50 19.05 -19.98
C LEU A 52 -14.86 18.78 -21.44
N PHE A 53 -16.09 18.47 -21.71
CA PHE A 53 -16.63 18.37 -23.05
C PHE A 53 -17.15 19.77 -23.47
N VAL A 54 -16.53 20.39 -24.47
CA VAL A 54 -17.02 21.64 -25.05
C VAL A 54 -17.63 21.30 -26.41
N PRO A 55 -18.95 21.39 -26.60
CA PRO A 55 -19.57 21.24 -27.91
C PRO A 55 -19.19 22.43 -28.79
N GLN A 56 -18.74 22.18 -30.03
CA GLN A 56 -18.58 23.23 -31.02
C GLN A 56 -19.94 23.77 -31.46
N ALA A 57 -20.19 25.03 -31.19
CA ALA A 57 -21.30 25.75 -31.80
C ALA A 57 -21.02 25.99 -33.30
N SER A 58 -21.89 25.50 -34.16
CA SER A 58 -21.93 25.85 -35.57
C SER A 58 -22.25 27.34 -35.70
N GLN A 59 -21.38 28.10 -36.37
CA GLN A 59 -21.63 29.49 -36.74
C GLN A 59 -22.83 29.57 -37.69
N SER A 60 -23.94 30.11 -37.20
CA SER A 60 -24.92 30.78 -38.05
C SER A 60 -25.42 32.04 -37.33
N SER A 61 -25.49 33.08 -38.12
CA SER A 61 -25.67 34.51 -37.85
C SER A 61 -26.91 34.86 -37.02
N GLN A 62 -26.71 35.91 -36.21
CA GLN A 62 -27.69 36.93 -35.79
C GLN A 62 -28.95 36.48 -35.06
N ASP A 63 -28.95 36.58 -33.74
CA ASP A 63 -29.97 37.35 -33.04
C ASP A 63 -29.50 37.74 -31.61
N ARG A 64 -29.51 39.04 -31.31
CA ARG A 64 -29.25 39.59 -29.99
C ARG A 64 -30.52 39.50 -29.18
N ARG A 65 -30.63 38.58 -28.23
CA ARG A 65 -31.54 38.67 -27.10
C ARG A 65 -30.88 38.01 -25.87
N ALA A 66 -30.93 38.80 -24.80
CA ALA A 66 -30.68 38.48 -23.39
C ALA A 66 -30.20 37.08 -23.01
N GLU A 67 -29.00 37.01 -22.46
CA GLU A 67 -28.48 35.84 -21.76
C GLU A 67 -29.34 35.56 -20.50
N PRO A 68 -29.84 34.34 -20.31
CA PRO A 68 -30.36 33.94 -19.01
C PRO A 68 -29.15 33.68 -18.07
N GLU A 69 -29.10 34.45 -16.98
CA GLU A 69 -28.22 34.19 -15.85
C GLU A 69 -28.42 32.76 -15.36
N VAL A 70 -27.53 31.83 -15.71
CA VAL A 70 -27.54 30.51 -15.10
C VAL A 70 -26.99 30.66 -13.69
N ARG A 71 -27.88 30.85 -12.72
CA ARG A 71 -27.58 30.67 -11.32
C ARG A 71 -27.29 29.20 -11.07
N LEU A 72 -25.99 28.86 -11.07
CA LEU A 72 -25.55 27.63 -10.49
C LEU A 72 -25.94 27.65 -9.02
N ALA A 73 -26.95 26.88 -8.67
CA ALA A 73 -27.25 26.56 -7.28
C ALA A 73 -26.04 25.80 -6.73
N VAL A 74 -25.20 26.49 -5.95
CA VAL A 74 -24.20 25.88 -5.12
C VAL A 74 -24.94 25.17 -4.01
N PRO A 75 -24.91 23.83 -3.89
CA PRO A 75 -25.46 23.16 -2.73
C PRO A 75 -24.70 23.71 -1.51
N SER A 76 -25.45 24.24 -0.55
CA SER A 76 -24.88 24.62 0.75
C SER A 76 -24.21 23.39 1.33
N ALA A 77 -22.88 23.43 1.44
CA ALA A 77 -22.10 22.40 2.10
C ALA A 77 -22.37 22.46 3.62
N GLN A 78 -23.49 21.87 4.01
CA GLN A 78 -23.63 21.25 5.31
C GLN A 78 -23.30 19.78 5.10
N SER A 79 -22.02 19.50 4.86
CA SER A 79 -21.51 18.14 5.00
C SER A 79 -21.45 17.86 6.49
N ALA A 80 -22.40 17.06 6.96
CA ALA A 80 -22.08 16.15 8.04
C ALA A 80 -20.75 15.47 7.66
N CYS A 81 -19.72 15.63 8.48
CA CYS A 81 -18.51 14.84 8.42
C CYS A 81 -18.89 13.39 8.75
N GLY A 82 -19.44 12.68 7.76
CA GLY A 82 -19.46 11.25 7.76
C GLY A 82 -17.99 10.85 7.60
N MET A 83 -17.38 10.33 8.65
CA MET A 83 -16.21 9.48 8.49
C MET A 83 -16.65 8.38 7.53
N GLU A 84 -16.16 8.43 6.29
CA GLU A 84 -16.26 7.28 5.40
C GLU A 84 -15.56 6.15 6.12
N ASP A 85 -16.35 5.16 6.54
CA ASP A 85 -15.88 3.98 7.29
C ASP A 85 -15.17 3.09 6.27
N PHE A 86 -13.86 3.33 6.08
CA PHE A 86 -13.02 2.51 5.20
C PHE A 86 -12.44 1.34 5.99
N MET A 87 -12.41 0.17 5.36
CA MET A 87 -11.83 -1.02 6.00
C MET A 87 -10.31 -0.93 5.95
N LYS A 88 -9.68 -0.97 7.12
CA LYS A 88 -8.23 -1.01 7.27
C LYS A 88 -7.80 -2.36 7.82
N LEU A 89 -7.15 -3.18 6.99
CA LEU A 89 -6.57 -4.44 7.43
C LEU A 89 -5.14 -4.23 7.92
N LEU A 90 -4.76 -4.92 8.97
CA LEU A 90 -3.40 -5.02 9.46
C LEU A 90 -2.87 -6.43 9.24
N ILE A 91 -1.76 -6.57 8.51
CA ILE A 91 -1.05 -7.83 8.33
C ILE A 91 0.26 -7.78 9.13
N VAL A 92 0.32 -8.57 10.20
CA VAL A 92 1.52 -8.74 11.03
C VAL A 92 2.34 -9.89 10.47
N VAL A 93 3.51 -9.56 9.89
CA VAL A 93 4.32 -10.52 9.13
C VAL A 93 5.42 -11.08 10.01
N ASP A 94 5.39 -12.38 10.26
CA ASP A 94 6.46 -13.23 10.78
C ASP A 94 7.20 -12.69 12.04
N MET A 95 6.46 -12.14 12.99
CA MET A 95 7.02 -11.64 14.25
C MET A 95 7.34 -12.80 15.22
N GLN A 96 8.19 -13.74 14.75
CA GLN A 96 8.56 -14.99 15.43
C GLN A 96 9.88 -14.86 16.19
N ASN A 97 10.06 -15.74 17.18
CA ASN A 97 11.26 -15.71 18.03
C ASN A 97 12.56 -15.82 17.24
N ASP A 98 12.63 -16.69 16.22
CA ASP A 98 13.84 -16.86 15.42
C ASP A 98 14.23 -15.61 14.65
N PHE A 99 13.27 -14.77 14.23
CA PHE A 99 13.53 -13.51 13.54
C PHE A 99 13.74 -12.32 14.49
N VAL A 100 13.28 -12.40 15.74
CA VAL A 100 13.43 -11.29 16.69
C VAL A 100 14.67 -11.46 17.56
N THR A 101 14.83 -12.60 18.21
CA THR A 101 15.93 -12.86 19.18
C THR A 101 16.67 -14.15 18.95
N GLY A 102 16.17 -15.04 18.07
CA GLY A 102 16.70 -16.36 17.82
C GLY A 102 17.74 -16.38 16.70
N SER A 103 17.75 -17.48 15.92
CA SER A 103 18.82 -17.81 14.96
C SER A 103 19.07 -16.76 13.86
N LEU A 104 18.04 -16.00 13.49
CA LEU A 104 18.09 -14.90 12.52
C LEU A 104 17.75 -13.53 13.14
N GLY A 105 17.76 -13.46 14.47
CA GLY A 105 17.41 -12.25 15.21
C GLY A 105 18.41 -11.10 14.99
N THR A 106 17.87 -9.86 14.95
CA THR A 106 18.68 -8.64 14.82
C THR A 106 18.26 -7.60 15.87
N LYS A 107 19.11 -6.60 16.09
CA LYS A 107 18.78 -5.47 16.98
C LYS A 107 17.63 -4.63 16.39
N GLU A 108 17.62 -4.49 15.08
CA GLU A 108 16.58 -3.79 14.34
C GLU A 108 15.22 -4.49 14.49
N ALA A 109 15.19 -5.82 14.41
CA ALA A 109 13.98 -6.61 14.63
C ALA A 109 13.45 -6.47 16.05
N GLN A 110 14.32 -6.45 17.05
CA GLN A 110 13.93 -6.25 18.45
C GLN A 110 13.37 -4.84 18.67
N ALA A 111 13.96 -3.82 18.04
CA ALA A 111 13.56 -2.43 18.21
C ALA A 111 12.14 -2.14 17.69
N ILE A 112 11.63 -2.87 16.69
CA ILE A 112 10.29 -2.62 16.14
C ILE A 112 9.16 -3.31 16.91
N VAL A 113 9.46 -4.21 17.84
CA VAL A 113 8.43 -5.03 18.53
C VAL A 113 7.35 -4.16 19.17
N GLU A 114 7.74 -3.08 19.85
CA GLU A 114 6.78 -2.18 20.50
C GLU A 114 5.86 -1.48 19.49
N ASN A 115 6.39 -1.04 18.35
CA ASN A 115 5.59 -0.42 17.30
C ASN A 115 4.58 -1.40 16.70
N VAL A 116 4.98 -2.67 16.49
CA VAL A 116 4.06 -3.72 16.03
C VAL A 116 2.96 -3.97 17.06
N VAL A 117 3.30 -4.06 18.35
CA VAL A 117 2.34 -4.21 19.45
C VAL A 117 1.35 -3.04 19.49
N CYS A 118 1.83 -1.80 19.32
CA CYS A 118 0.94 -0.63 19.25
C CYS A 118 -0.06 -0.76 18.09
N LYS A 119 0.41 -1.14 16.88
CA LYS A 119 -0.47 -1.36 15.72
C LYS A 119 -1.54 -2.42 15.99
N ILE A 120 -1.18 -3.54 16.62
CA ILE A 120 -2.12 -4.59 17.01
C ILE A 120 -3.18 -4.01 17.97
N LYS A 121 -2.77 -3.25 18.98
CA LYS A 121 -3.69 -2.66 19.96
C LYS A 121 -4.66 -1.64 19.36
N GLU A 122 -4.22 -0.89 18.37
CA GLU A 122 -5.02 0.15 17.68
C GLU A 122 -6.01 -0.44 16.67
N THR A 123 -5.76 -1.65 16.15
CA THR A 123 -6.58 -2.27 15.10
C THR A 123 -7.67 -3.16 15.68
N PRO A 124 -8.91 -3.15 15.17
CA PRO A 124 -9.96 -4.11 15.51
C PRO A 124 -9.52 -5.55 15.25
N ALA A 125 -9.88 -6.48 16.14
CA ALA A 125 -9.43 -7.88 16.07
C ALA A 125 -9.78 -8.57 14.74
N GLU A 126 -10.95 -8.28 14.21
CA GLU A 126 -11.47 -8.82 12.95
C GLU A 126 -10.76 -8.26 11.70
N GLN A 127 -9.93 -7.25 11.86
CA GLN A 127 -9.14 -6.64 10.78
C GLN A 127 -7.66 -7.06 10.84
N ILE A 128 -7.26 -7.88 11.82
CA ILE A 128 -5.87 -8.32 11.99
C ILE A 128 -5.68 -9.71 11.37
N TYR A 129 -4.66 -9.83 10.53
CA TYR A 129 -4.11 -11.09 10.04
C TYR A 129 -2.65 -11.23 10.45
N VAL A 130 -2.22 -12.46 10.68
CA VAL A 130 -0.84 -12.74 11.11
C VAL A 130 -0.28 -13.83 10.21
N THR A 131 0.94 -13.66 9.72
CA THR A 131 1.66 -14.75 9.07
C THR A 131 2.74 -15.30 9.98
N GLN A 132 3.00 -16.60 9.86
CA GLN A 132 4.10 -17.29 10.51
C GLN A 132 4.85 -18.14 9.50
N ASP A 133 6.11 -17.83 9.33
CA ASP A 133 7.00 -18.66 8.54
C ASP A 133 7.11 -20.04 9.18
N THR A 134 6.98 -21.11 8.39
CA THR A 134 6.84 -22.47 8.93
C THR A 134 7.60 -23.46 8.08
N HIS A 135 8.65 -24.04 8.64
CA HIS A 135 9.51 -24.97 7.96
C HIS A 135 9.49 -26.38 8.58
N PRO A 136 9.65 -27.43 7.78
CA PRO A 136 9.81 -28.78 8.27
C PRO A 136 11.19 -28.99 8.93
N GLU A 137 11.31 -30.04 9.73
CA GLU A 137 12.58 -30.43 10.36
C GLU A 137 13.73 -30.57 9.34
N GLN A 138 13.40 -30.98 8.10
CA GLN A 138 14.36 -31.17 7.01
C GLN A 138 14.65 -29.87 6.25
N TYR A 139 14.41 -28.70 6.83
CA TYR A 139 14.62 -27.38 6.18
C TYR A 139 15.94 -27.27 5.43
N LEU A 140 17.04 -27.71 6.03
CA LEU A 140 18.39 -27.63 5.42
C LEU A 140 18.53 -28.42 4.11
N GLN A 141 17.59 -29.32 3.79
CA GLN A 141 17.55 -30.08 2.55
C GLN A 141 16.67 -29.42 1.49
N THR A 142 15.93 -28.36 1.84
CA THR A 142 15.12 -27.61 0.90
C THR A 142 15.96 -26.68 0.04
N LYS A 143 15.39 -26.18 -1.07
CA LYS A 143 16.09 -25.18 -1.90
C LYS A 143 16.40 -23.91 -1.12
N GLU A 144 15.53 -23.47 -0.24
CA GLU A 144 15.73 -22.32 0.61
C GLU A 144 16.85 -22.57 1.61
N GLY A 145 16.84 -23.72 2.30
CA GLY A 145 17.89 -24.12 3.23
C GLY A 145 19.28 -24.29 2.61
N LEU A 146 19.35 -24.58 1.30
CA LEU A 146 20.62 -24.59 0.57
C LEU A 146 21.16 -23.16 0.32
N HIS A 147 20.30 -22.15 0.23
CA HIS A 147 20.71 -20.75 0.05
C HIS A 147 20.89 -20.02 1.39
N LEU A 148 20.10 -20.38 2.40
CA LEU A 148 20.19 -19.86 3.76
C LEU A 148 20.36 -21.05 4.73
N PRO A 149 21.60 -21.55 4.95
CA PRO A 149 21.82 -22.76 5.75
C PRO A 149 21.75 -22.50 7.27
N VAL A 150 20.70 -21.83 7.69
CA VAL A 150 20.38 -21.54 9.10
C VAL A 150 18.98 -22.06 9.39
N ALA A 151 18.86 -23.13 10.13
CA ALA A 151 17.56 -23.66 10.54
C ALA A 151 16.82 -22.60 11.38
N HIS A 152 15.60 -22.29 10.98
CA HIS A 152 14.73 -21.32 11.63
C HIS A 152 13.27 -21.66 11.43
N CYS A 153 12.43 -21.16 12.29
CA CYS A 153 10.97 -21.33 12.26
C CYS A 153 10.52 -22.78 11.99
N ILE A 154 11.28 -23.74 12.54
CA ILE A 154 10.93 -25.17 12.44
C ILE A 154 9.65 -25.42 13.24
N GLU A 155 8.67 -26.02 12.59
CA GLU A 155 7.36 -26.30 13.18
C GLU A 155 7.48 -26.98 14.55
N GLY A 156 6.71 -26.52 15.54
CA GLY A 156 6.71 -27.04 16.92
C GLY A 156 7.87 -26.58 17.80
N THR A 157 8.84 -25.83 17.27
CA THR A 157 9.94 -25.26 18.08
C THR A 157 9.59 -23.92 18.71
N ASN A 158 10.35 -23.51 19.73
CA ASN A 158 10.23 -22.18 20.32
C ASN A 158 10.53 -21.07 19.30
N GLY A 159 11.45 -21.31 18.37
CA GLY A 159 11.80 -20.37 17.30
C GLY A 159 10.62 -20.04 16.37
N HIS A 160 9.78 -21.03 16.09
CA HIS A 160 8.56 -20.89 15.30
C HIS A 160 7.46 -20.07 16.00
N CYS A 161 7.42 -20.05 17.34
CA CYS A 161 6.41 -19.28 18.06
C CYS A 161 6.56 -17.77 17.80
N LEU A 162 5.44 -17.05 17.83
CA LEU A 162 5.47 -15.58 17.83
C LEU A 162 6.24 -15.07 19.06
N CYS A 163 6.90 -13.92 18.92
CA CYS A 163 7.58 -13.32 20.07
C CYS A 163 6.55 -12.97 21.16
N PRO A 164 6.92 -13.10 22.46
CA PRO A 164 5.97 -13.05 23.57
C PRO A 164 5.10 -11.79 23.61
N ALA A 165 5.66 -10.63 23.30
CA ALA A 165 4.93 -9.36 23.35
C ALA A 165 3.83 -9.30 22.26
N VAL A 166 4.12 -9.78 21.05
CA VAL A 166 3.15 -9.84 19.95
C VAL A 166 2.07 -10.88 20.24
N GLU A 167 2.45 -12.09 20.68
CA GLU A 167 1.48 -13.13 21.05
C GLU A 167 0.55 -12.67 22.17
N GLN A 168 1.08 -11.96 23.18
CA GLN A 168 0.28 -11.41 24.26
C GLN A 168 -0.73 -10.37 23.74
N ALA A 169 -0.28 -9.42 22.89
CA ALA A 169 -1.15 -8.40 22.31
C ALA A 169 -2.30 -9.02 21.48
N LEU A 170 -1.99 -10.04 20.68
CA LEU A 170 -3.00 -10.75 19.88
C LEU A 170 -4.02 -11.50 20.76
N LYS A 171 -3.57 -12.09 21.86
CA LYS A 171 -4.46 -12.75 22.87
C LYS A 171 -5.37 -11.74 23.56
N GLU A 172 -4.81 -10.61 23.99
CA GLU A 172 -5.58 -9.53 24.64
C GLU A 172 -6.65 -8.97 23.70
N LYS A 173 -6.34 -8.86 22.41
CA LYS A 173 -7.28 -8.46 21.36
C LYS A 173 -8.26 -9.56 20.99
N GLN A 174 -8.04 -10.81 21.41
CA GLN A 174 -8.85 -11.99 21.04
C GLN A 174 -8.89 -12.23 19.52
N VAL A 175 -7.74 -12.02 18.86
CA VAL A 175 -7.64 -12.31 17.42
C VAL A 175 -7.87 -13.78 17.16
N ASP A 176 -8.79 -14.09 16.23
CA ASP A 176 -9.16 -15.45 15.88
C ASP A 176 -7.94 -16.25 15.36
N ALA A 177 -7.77 -17.48 15.87
CA ALA A 177 -6.73 -18.38 15.40
C ALA A 177 -6.80 -18.66 13.90
N ALA A 178 -7.98 -18.62 13.30
CA ALA A 178 -8.17 -18.75 11.87
C ALA A 178 -7.54 -17.60 11.05
N ARG A 179 -7.16 -16.49 11.68
CA ARG A 179 -6.45 -15.36 11.05
C ARG A 179 -4.93 -15.47 11.19
N LYS A 180 -4.41 -16.49 11.86
CA LYS A 180 -2.99 -16.84 11.93
C LYS A 180 -2.69 -17.87 10.83
N ILE A 181 -1.91 -17.46 9.83
CA ILE A 181 -1.63 -18.22 8.60
C ILE A 181 -0.20 -18.72 8.67
N GLN A 182 -0.01 -20.01 8.62
CA GLN A 182 1.30 -20.63 8.48
C GLN A 182 1.68 -20.65 6.99
N LYS A 183 2.90 -20.23 6.66
CA LYS A 183 3.36 -20.19 5.28
C LYS A 183 4.74 -20.83 5.12
N PRO A 184 4.92 -21.69 4.11
CA PRO A 184 6.22 -22.32 3.85
C PRO A 184 7.08 -21.53 2.85
N THR A 185 6.70 -20.29 2.53
CA THR A 185 7.31 -19.44 1.49
C THR A 185 7.27 -17.99 1.92
N PHE A 186 8.09 -17.13 1.31
CA PHE A 186 8.18 -15.70 1.69
C PHE A 186 6.84 -14.97 1.62
N GLY A 187 6.10 -15.11 0.51
CA GLY A 187 4.73 -14.62 0.38
C GLY A 187 3.72 -15.73 0.60
N SER A 188 2.56 -15.42 1.16
CA SER A 188 1.50 -16.38 1.45
C SER A 188 0.36 -16.29 0.45
N MET A 189 0.20 -17.31 -0.38
CA MET A 189 -0.97 -17.43 -1.25
C MET A 189 -2.24 -17.71 -0.42
N GLU A 190 -2.13 -18.48 0.67
CA GLU A 190 -3.24 -18.74 1.57
C GLU A 190 -3.79 -17.46 2.21
N LEU A 191 -2.90 -16.51 2.60
CA LEU A 191 -3.34 -15.20 3.06
C LEU A 191 -4.19 -14.51 1.99
N ILE A 192 -3.74 -14.51 0.74
CA ILE A 192 -4.47 -13.87 -0.37
C ILE A 192 -5.82 -14.55 -0.61
N GLU A 193 -5.86 -15.87 -0.62
CA GLU A 193 -7.10 -16.64 -0.76
C GLU A 193 -8.08 -16.32 0.36
N LYS A 194 -7.59 -16.22 1.58
CA LYS A 194 -8.40 -15.89 2.75
C LYS A 194 -8.96 -14.46 2.68
N LEU A 195 -8.15 -13.48 2.31
CA LEU A 195 -8.60 -12.10 2.10
C LEU A 195 -9.65 -12.02 0.98
N ARG A 196 -9.46 -12.76 -0.12
CA ARG A 196 -10.38 -12.77 -1.26
C ARG A 196 -11.67 -13.54 -0.99
N SER A 197 -11.69 -14.42 0.00
CA SER A 197 -12.90 -15.14 0.41
C SER A 197 -13.82 -14.33 1.32
N ASP A 198 -13.36 -13.21 1.86
CA ASP A 198 -14.18 -12.31 2.69
C ASP A 198 -14.87 -11.29 1.79
N GLU A 199 -16.19 -11.45 1.62
CA GLU A 199 -17.01 -10.58 0.76
C GLU A 199 -16.96 -9.10 1.18
N LYS A 200 -16.77 -8.82 2.48
CA LYS A 200 -16.67 -7.44 2.98
C LYS A 200 -15.38 -6.77 2.53
N ILE A 201 -14.26 -7.54 2.51
CA ILE A 201 -12.98 -7.06 2.03
C ILE A 201 -13.04 -6.79 0.53
N VAL A 202 -13.61 -7.72 -0.23
CA VAL A 202 -13.70 -7.61 -1.69
C VAL A 202 -14.64 -6.50 -2.15
N ALA A 203 -15.69 -6.23 -1.38
CA ALA A 203 -16.68 -5.20 -1.71
C ALA A 203 -16.26 -3.77 -1.33
N ASP A 204 -15.22 -3.60 -0.51
CA ASP A 204 -14.79 -2.28 -0.05
C ASP A 204 -13.96 -1.56 -1.12
N SER A 205 -14.52 -0.47 -1.64
CA SER A 205 -13.88 0.37 -2.65
C SER A 205 -12.73 1.24 -2.10
N ASN A 206 -12.63 1.37 -0.78
CA ASN A 206 -11.64 2.19 -0.08
C ASN A 206 -10.73 1.32 0.81
N LEU A 207 -10.56 0.05 0.45
CA LEU A 207 -9.75 -0.92 1.20
C LEU A 207 -8.32 -0.44 1.39
N GLN A 208 -7.88 -0.44 2.64
CA GLN A 208 -6.46 -0.23 3.00
C GLN A 208 -5.89 -1.52 3.58
N ILE A 209 -4.68 -1.90 3.15
CA ILE A 209 -3.96 -3.07 3.64
C ILE A 209 -2.60 -2.60 4.16
N GLU A 210 -2.46 -2.51 5.46
CA GLU A 210 -1.21 -2.14 6.11
C GLU A 210 -0.41 -3.38 6.50
N LEU A 211 0.88 -3.40 6.15
CA LEU A 211 1.79 -4.48 6.52
C LEU A 211 2.87 -3.97 7.49
N VAL A 212 3.16 -4.78 8.51
CA VAL A 212 4.21 -4.56 9.49
C VAL A 212 4.96 -5.87 9.79
N GLY A 213 6.17 -5.82 10.29
CA GLY A 213 6.93 -7.00 10.73
C GLY A 213 8.21 -7.28 9.95
N LEU A 214 8.51 -8.54 9.74
CA LEU A 214 9.81 -9.05 9.32
C LEU A 214 9.74 -10.00 8.11
N CYS A 215 10.78 -10.07 7.26
CA CYS A 215 11.75 -8.98 7.08
C CYS A 215 11.24 -8.08 5.96
N THR A 216 11.49 -6.77 6.05
CA THR A 216 11.02 -5.77 5.08
C THR A 216 11.25 -6.17 3.63
N GLY A 217 12.48 -6.64 3.31
CA GLY A 217 12.89 -6.97 1.94
C GLY A 217 12.60 -8.40 1.51
N ILE A 218 11.96 -9.21 2.34
CA ILE A 218 11.69 -10.63 2.07
C ILE A 218 10.19 -10.89 2.22
N CYS A 219 9.73 -11.27 3.41
CA CYS A 219 8.33 -11.65 3.63
C CYS A 219 7.36 -10.47 3.56
N VAL A 220 7.73 -9.29 4.09
CA VAL A 220 6.89 -8.09 3.99
C VAL A 220 6.74 -7.66 2.54
N LEU A 221 7.85 -7.50 1.80
CA LEU A 221 7.83 -7.17 0.38
C LEU A 221 7.00 -8.17 -0.43
N SER A 222 7.22 -9.48 -0.21
CA SER A 222 6.53 -10.52 -0.96
C SER A 222 5.02 -10.48 -0.74
N ASN A 223 4.57 -10.35 0.51
CA ASN A 223 3.15 -10.24 0.83
C ASN A 223 2.54 -8.91 0.33
N ALA A 224 3.27 -7.80 0.41
CA ALA A 224 2.80 -6.52 -0.10
C ALA A 224 2.58 -6.55 -1.63
N ILE A 225 3.49 -7.17 -2.39
CA ILE A 225 3.34 -7.38 -3.83
C ILE A 225 2.14 -8.28 -4.14
N LEU A 226 1.95 -9.37 -3.39
CA LEU A 226 0.79 -10.25 -3.55
C LEU A 226 -0.53 -9.51 -3.25
N CYS A 227 -0.58 -8.71 -2.18
CA CYS A 227 -1.73 -7.87 -1.87
C CYS A 227 -2.04 -6.89 -3.00
N LYS A 228 -1.01 -6.18 -3.51
CA LYS A 228 -1.18 -5.23 -4.62
C LYS A 228 -1.64 -5.90 -5.91
N ALA A 229 -1.18 -7.12 -6.19
CA ALA A 229 -1.62 -7.90 -7.34
C ALA A 229 -3.06 -8.43 -7.19
N ALA A 230 -3.46 -8.82 -5.97
CA ALA A 230 -4.79 -9.37 -5.68
C ALA A 230 -5.87 -8.28 -5.56
N PHE A 231 -5.50 -7.10 -5.07
CA PHE A 231 -6.37 -5.94 -4.82
C PHE A 231 -5.74 -4.69 -5.46
N PRO A 232 -5.78 -4.54 -6.79
CA PRO A 232 -5.07 -3.46 -7.49
C PRO A 232 -5.56 -2.05 -7.12
N GLU A 233 -6.82 -1.91 -6.71
CA GLU A 233 -7.42 -0.63 -6.31
C GLU A 233 -7.23 -0.33 -4.82
N ALA A 234 -6.77 -1.29 -4.01
CA ALA A 234 -6.51 -1.06 -2.60
C ALA A 234 -5.25 -0.21 -2.36
N ASP A 235 -5.28 0.59 -1.30
CA ASP A 235 -4.10 1.25 -0.77
C ASP A 235 -3.28 0.23 0.03
N VAL A 236 -2.21 -0.30 -0.56
CA VAL A 236 -1.27 -1.19 0.13
C VAL A 236 -0.17 -0.35 0.75
N ILE A 237 -0.04 -0.42 2.07
CA ILE A 237 0.80 0.45 2.89
C ILE A 237 1.79 -0.40 3.68
N VAL A 238 3.04 0.04 3.77
CA VAL A 238 4.06 -0.54 4.67
C VAL A 238 4.51 0.53 5.66
N ASP A 239 4.32 0.28 6.97
CA ASP A 239 4.83 1.15 8.03
C ASP A 239 6.31 0.83 8.28
N ALA A 240 7.21 1.65 7.75
CA ALA A 240 8.64 1.45 7.86
C ALA A 240 9.13 1.41 9.31
N ALA A 241 8.51 2.20 10.22
CA ALA A 241 8.87 2.24 11.62
C ALA A 241 8.44 0.99 12.41
N ALA A 242 7.56 0.15 11.83
CA ALA A 242 7.14 -1.14 12.36
C ALA A 242 7.68 -2.32 11.54
N CYS A 243 8.70 -2.06 10.69
CA CYS A 243 9.38 -3.08 9.87
C CYS A 243 10.89 -3.02 10.08
N ALA A 244 11.56 -4.18 9.96
CA ALA A 244 13.01 -4.27 9.94
C ALA A 244 13.48 -5.33 8.93
N CYS A 245 14.73 -5.21 8.49
CA CYS A 245 15.34 -6.17 7.58
C CYS A 245 16.66 -6.69 8.18
N VAL A 246 17.33 -7.56 7.44
CA VAL A 246 18.63 -8.14 7.84
C VAL A 246 19.66 -7.03 8.14
N THR A 247 19.62 -5.94 7.38
CA THR A 247 20.45 -4.74 7.60
C THR A 247 19.63 -3.49 7.29
N PRO A 248 20.00 -2.30 7.86
CA PRO A 248 19.41 -1.03 7.49
C PRO A 248 19.44 -0.76 5.97
N ALA A 249 20.54 -1.07 5.31
CA ALA A 249 20.68 -0.87 3.85
C ALA A 249 19.70 -1.74 3.04
N SER A 250 19.49 -3.00 3.44
CA SER A 250 18.53 -3.88 2.77
C SER A 250 17.07 -3.43 3.04
N HIS A 251 16.80 -2.87 4.21
CA HIS A 251 15.51 -2.23 4.50
C HIS A 251 15.22 -1.06 3.54
N ASP A 252 16.15 -0.11 3.42
CA ASP A 252 15.99 1.05 2.54
C ASP A 252 15.83 0.65 1.07
N THR A 253 16.59 -0.34 0.62
CA THR A 253 16.47 -0.90 -0.74
C THR A 253 15.08 -1.49 -0.98
N ALA A 254 14.54 -2.22 0.00
CA ALA A 254 13.21 -2.81 -0.11
C ALA A 254 12.11 -1.75 -0.15
N LEU A 255 12.18 -0.73 0.71
CA LEU A 255 11.22 0.38 0.68
C LEU A 255 11.24 1.12 -0.65
N ALA A 256 12.43 1.35 -1.22
CA ALA A 256 12.57 1.94 -2.55
C ALA A 256 11.92 1.08 -3.64
N ALA A 257 12.09 -0.26 -3.59
CA ALA A 257 11.45 -1.18 -4.53
C ALA A 257 9.93 -1.20 -4.39
N MET A 258 9.40 -1.17 -3.16
CA MET A 258 7.96 -1.11 -2.89
C MET A 258 7.31 0.12 -3.51
N LYS A 259 7.92 1.30 -3.41
CA LYS A 259 7.45 2.54 -4.02
C LYS A 259 7.34 2.44 -5.54
N LEU A 260 8.27 1.74 -6.21
CA LEU A 260 8.19 1.49 -7.65
C LEU A 260 6.98 0.62 -8.02
N CYS A 261 6.53 -0.23 -7.10
CA CYS A 261 5.36 -1.09 -7.25
C CYS A 261 4.06 -0.44 -6.78
N GLN A 262 4.06 0.87 -6.53
CA GLN A 262 2.89 1.63 -6.05
C GLN A 262 2.39 1.16 -4.66
N ILE A 263 3.30 0.64 -3.84
CA ILE A 263 3.07 0.38 -2.43
C ILE A 263 3.47 1.64 -1.67
N GLU A 264 2.57 2.16 -0.86
CA GLU A 264 2.83 3.34 -0.03
C GLU A 264 3.76 2.97 1.14
N VAL A 265 4.72 3.83 1.43
CA VAL A 265 5.65 3.65 2.55
C VAL A 265 5.46 4.79 3.52
N GLU A 266 4.95 4.46 4.71
CA GLU A 266 4.78 5.41 5.79
C GLU A 266 5.97 5.38 6.76
N LYS A 267 6.19 6.48 7.47
CA LYS A 267 7.18 6.64 8.55
C LYS A 267 8.62 6.24 8.20
N GLU A 268 8.99 6.28 6.90
CA GLU A 268 10.37 6.10 6.48
C GLU A 268 11.30 7.13 7.17
N GLY A 269 12.45 6.67 7.65
CA GLY A 269 13.39 7.49 8.41
C GLY A 269 13.02 7.70 9.89
N LYS A 270 11.93 7.06 10.37
CA LYS A 270 11.46 7.11 11.76
C LYS A 270 11.56 5.75 12.45
N GLU A 271 12.30 4.83 11.88
CA GLU A 271 12.52 3.51 12.45
C GLU A 271 13.30 3.63 13.78
N PRO A 272 12.87 2.92 14.83
CA PRO A 272 13.42 3.10 16.19
C PRO A 272 14.90 2.77 16.33
N TRP A 273 15.45 2.01 15.40
CA TRP A 273 16.86 1.62 15.37
C TRP A 273 17.77 2.60 14.59
N ARG A 274 17.25 3.69 14.03
CA ARG A 274 18.05 4.72 13.35
C ARG A 274 18.59 5.81 14.28
N ASN A 275 18.14 5.83 15.53
CA ASN A 275 18.54 6.85 16.53
C ASN A 275 19.78 6.43 17.30
#